data_da1e831d55d3339e934bb40b8d2a74ba
#
_entry.id   da1e831d55d3339e934bb40b8d2a74ba
#
_cell.length_a   1.000
_cell.length_b   1.000
_cell.length_c   1.000
_cell.angle_alpha   90.00
_cell.angle_beta   90.00
_cell.angle_gamma   90.00
#
_symmetry.space_group_name_H-M   'P 1'
#
loop_
_entity.id
_entity.type
_entity.pdbx_description
1 polymer ?
#
loop_
_entity_poly.entity_id
_entity_poly.type
_entity_poly.pdbx_seq_one_letter_code
_entity_poly.pdbx_strand_id
1 'polypeptide(L)'
;THINIIYMNDNRRIRVAITHGDTNGIGYELIFRTFAEPEMLELCTPIIYGSPKAAAFHRKALGLEPTGYAVISHASDAKDGRVNLVAVTNDEIKVELGTPSEEAGHAALMALDKAMVDYNDHLFDVLVTAPVSAESMKRAGLDFRGQMHYVAECFAEHAQAMNILVND
;
A
#
# COMPACT_ATOMS: atom_id res chain seq x y z
N THR A 1 -3.35 -23.47 25.57
CA THR A 1 -3.31 -22.49 24.47
C THR A 1 -2.51 -23.12 23.33
N HIS A 2 -3.17 -23.72 22.35
CA HIS A 2 -2.52 -24.33 21.20
C HIS A 2 -2.35 -23.25 20.12
N ILE A 3 -1.09 -22.89 19.84
CA ILE A 3 -0.76 -22.11 18.66
C ILE A 3 -0.83 -23.10 17.49
N ASN A 4 -1.90 -23.07 16.72
CA ASN A 4 -1.99 -23.75 15.46
C ASN A 4 -1.09 -22.98 14.45
N ILE A 5 0.16 -23.41 14.32
CA ILE A 5 0.98 -23.03 13.18
C ILE A 5 0.39 -23.78 11.98
N ILE A 6 -0.47 -23.11 11.24
CA ILE A 6 -0.91 -23.60 9.94
C ILE A 6 0.31 -23.47 9.01
N TYR A 7 1.03 -24.56 8.80
CA TYR A 7 1.92 -24.67 7.66
C TYR A 7 1.07 -24.61 6.40
N MET A 8 0.93 -23.42 5.84
CA MET A 8 0.39 -23.29 4.49
C MET A 8 1.42 -23.87 3.54
N ASN A 9 1.24 -25.12 3.20
CA ASN A 9 2.03 -25.82 2.17
C ASN A 9 1.51 -25.40 0.80
N ASP A 10 1.32 -24.10 0.61
CA ASP A 10 0.91 -23.53 -0.65
C ASP A 10 2.17 -22.98 -1.33
N ASN A 11 2.55 -23.58 -2.43
CA ASN A 11 3.76 -23.24 -3.20
C ASN A 11 3.58 -21.88 -3.93
N ARG A 12 2.60 -21.05 -3.50
CA ARG A 12 2.38 -19.71 -4.05
C ARG A 12 3.29 -18.67 -3.39
N ARG A 13 3.66 -17.67 -4.13
CA ARG A 13 4.41 -16.53 -3.59
C ARG A 13 3.55 -15.75 -2.59
N ILE A 14 4.20 -15.22 -1.56
CA ILE A 14 3.56 -14.31 -0.59
C ILE A 14 3.05 -13.09 -1.35
N ARG A 15 1.78 -12.76 -1.17
CA ARG A 15 1.18 -11.53 -1.70
C ARG A 15 1.33 -10.42 -0.68
N VAL A 16 1.97 -9.34 -1.09
CA VAL A 16 2.23 -8.17 -0.23
C VAL A 16 1.42 -6.99 -0.75
N ALA A 17 0.39 -6.61 0.01
CA ALA A 17 -0.33 -5.37 -0.22
C ALA A 17 0.51 -4.17 0.22
N ILE A 18 0.55 -3.11 -0.57
CA ILE A 18 1.33 -1.92 -0.28
C ILE A 18 0.45 -0.69 -0.52
N THR A 19 0.09 0.04 0.52
CA THR A 19 -0.62 1.31 0.34
C THR A 19 0.35 2.41 -0.05
N HIS A 20 -0.02 3.25 -1.02
CA HIS A 20 0.89 4.26 -1.58
C HIS A 20 1.21 5.42 -0.62
N GLY A 21 0.47 5.59 0.48
CA GLY A 21 0.66 6.67 1.43
C GLY A 21 0.25 8.03 0.89
N ASP A 22 0.95 9.10 1.31
CA ASP A 22 0.72 10.45 0.79
C ASP A 22 1.19 10.57 -0.65
N THR A 23 0.29 10.95 -1.57
CA THR A 23 0.61 11.10 -3.01
C THR A 23 1.61 12.20 -3.30
N ASN A 24 1.76 13.17 -2.39
CA ASN A 24 2.74 14.26 -2.49
C ASN A 24 4.07 13.94 -1.78
N GLY A 25 4.16 12.77 -1.16
CA GLY A 25 5.33 12.31 -0.39
C GLY A 25 6.23 11.36 -1.16
N ILE A 26 6.98 10.56 -0.41
CA ILE A 26 8.03 9.66 -0.92
C ILE A 26 7.56 8.21 -1.15
N GLY A 27 6.28 7.90 -0.88
CA GLY A 27 5.78 6.52 -0.90
C GLY A 27 6.04 5.80 -2.22
N TYR A 28 5.70 6.41 -3.35
CA TYR A 28 5.96 5.83 -4.67
C TYR A 28 7.44 5.68 -5.00
N GLU A 29 8.28 6.62 -4.55
CA GLU A 29 9.73 6.48 -4.72
C GLU A 29 10.26 5.24 -4.00
N LEU A 30 9.88 5.05 -2.74
CA LEU A 30 10.27 3.86 -1.97
C LEU A 30 9.80 2.58 -2.65
N ILE A 31 8.55 2.53 -3.08
CA ILE A 31 7.98 1.37 -3.77
C ILE A 31 8.75 1.06 -5.06
N PHE A 32 8.94 2.05 -5.94
CA PHE A 32 9.59 1.82 -7.22
C PHE A 32 11.06 1.45 -7.08
N ARG A 33 11.80 2.05 -6.14
CA ARG A 33 13.19 1.69 -5.88
C ARG A 33 13.31 0.27 -5.32
N THR A 34 12.40 -0.13 -4.43
CA THR A 34 12.38 -1.48 -3.86
C THR A 34 12.16 -2.54 -4.94
N PHE A 35 11.20 -2.33 -5.81
CA PHE A 35 10.85 -3.31 -6.85
C PHE A 35 11.57 -3.09 -8.20
N ALA A 36 12.53 -2.16 -8.25
CA ALA A 36 13.51 -2.09 -9.33
C ALA A 36 14.49 -3.28 -9.28
N GLU A 37 14.69 -3.85 -8.08
CA GLU A 37 15.52 -5.03 -7.87
C GLU A 37 14.73 -6.29 -8.25
N PRO A 38 15.15 -7.05 -9.29
CA PRO A 38 14.39 -8.22 -9.77
C PRO A 38 14.15 -9.30 -8.70
N GLU A 39 15.11 -9.43 -7.77
CA GLU A 39 15.06 -10.39 -6.67
C GLU A 39 13.84 -10.18 -5.77
N MET A 40 13.38 -8.95 -5.60
CA MET A 40 12.19 -8.63 -4.83
C MET A 40 10.92 -9.27 -5.44
N LEU A 41 10.86 -9.36 -6.77
CA LEU A 41 9.76 -10.00 -7.48
C LEU A 41 9.83 -11.53 -7.46
N GLU A 42 10.97 -12.10 -7.08
CA GLU A 42 11.11 -13.53 -6.81
C GLU A 42 10.61 -13.89 -5.40
N LEU A 43 10.78 -12.98 -4.44
CA LEU A 43 10.39 -13.19 -3.04
C LEU A 43 8.89 -13.06 -2.82
N CYS A 44 8.23 -12.11 -3.49
CA CYS A 44 6.82 -11.82 -3.27
C CYS A 44 6.11 -11.31 -4.54
N THR A 45 4.78 -11.27 -4.44
CA THR A 45 3.91 -10.63 -5.43
C THR A 45 3.39 -9.31 -4.85
N PRO A 46 3.97 -8.16 -5.24
CA PRO A 46 3.53 -6.87 -4.75
C PRO A 46 2.21 -6.43 -5.39
N ILE A 47 1.30 -5.92 -4.55
CA ILE A 47 0.01 -5.35 -4.95
C ILE A 47 -0.09 -3.95 -4.34
N ILE A 48 0.15 -2.94 -5.15
CA ILE A 48 0.04 -1.53 -4.74
C ILE A 48 -1.43 -1.13 -4.74
N TYR A 49 -1.90 -0.54 -3.67
CA TYR A 49 -3.18 0.15 -3.58
C TYR A 49 -2.92 1.64 -3.74
N GLY A 50 -3.35 2.22 -4.85
CA GLY A 50 -2.98 3.60 -5.13
C GLY A 50 -3.60 4.21 -6.38
N SER A 51 -3.04 5.34 -6.81
CA SER A 51 -3.44 6.08 -8.00
C SER A 51 -2.50 5.79 -9.17
N PRO A 52 -3.00 5.26 -10.29
CA PRO A 52 -2.20 5.09 -11.51
C PRO A 52 -1.60 6.41 -12.01
N LYS A 53 -2.35 7.52 -11.87
CA LYS A 53 -1.89 8.85 -12.28
C LYS A 53 -0.76 9.36 -11.41
N ALA A 54 -0.89 9.24 -10.07
CA ALA A 54 0.19 9.61 -9.16
C ALA A 54 1.43 8.71 -9.36
N ALA A 55 1.24 7.41 -9.56
CA ALA A 55 2.31 6.47 -9.88
C ALA A 55 3.08 6.88 -11.15
N ALA A 56 2.35 7.22 -12.23
CA ALA A 56 2.96 7.67 -13.48
C ALA A 56 3.71 9.00 -13.31
N PHE A 57 3.15 9.93 -12.54
CA PHE A 57 3.80 11.21 -12.22
C PHE A 57 5.14 10.98 -11.50
N HIS A 58 5.13 10.21 -10.40
CA HIS A 58 6.35 9.95 -9.62
C HIS A 58 7.41 9.23 -10.44
N ARG A 59 7.02 8.21 -11.22
CA ARG A 59 7.96 7.50 -12.10
C ARG A 59 8.64 8.45 -13.08
N LYS A 60 7.87 9.35 -13.70
CA LYS A 60 8.41 10.36 -14.63
C LYS A 60 9.32 11.36 -13.92
N ALA A 61 8.91 11.86 -12.74
CA ALA A 61 9.68 12.82 -11.95
C ALA A 61 11.02 12.24 -11.46
N LEU A 62 11.06 10.94 -11.17
CA LEU A 62 12.26 10.23 -10.71
C LEU A 62 13.17 9.78 -11.86
N GLY A 63 12.74 9.94 -13.13
CA GLY A 63 13.50 9.46 -14.29
C GLY A 63 13.69 7.95 -14.31
N LEU A 64 12.83 7.21 -13.63
CA LEU A 64 12.91 5.76 -13.60
C LEU A 64 12.45 5.21 -14.95
N GLU A 65 13.27 4.33 -15.53
CA GLU A 65 12.88 3.53 -16.70
C GLU A 65 11.54 2.83 -16.41
N PRO A 66 10.77 2.47 -17.42
CA PRO A 66 9.45 1.86 -17.22
C PRO A 66 9.59 0.50 -16.54
N THR A 67 9.84 0.50 -15.24
CA THR A 67 9.55 -0.64 -14.39
C THR A 67 8.06 -0.89 -14.54
N GLY A 68 7.73 -1.90 -15.35
CA GLY A 68 6.35 -2.16 -15.72
C GLY A 68 5.55 -2.57 -14.50
N TYR A 69 4.67 -1.70 -14.05
CA TYR A 69 3.56 -2.12 -13.21
C TYR A 69 2.32 -2.34 -14.08
N ALA A 70 1.53 -3.34 -13.73
CA ALA A 70 0.25 -3.59 -14.37
C ALA A 70 -0.86 -2.96 -13.54
N VAL A 71 -1.65 -2.09 -14.15
CA VAL A 71 -2.88 -1.60 -13.51
C VAL A 71 -3.93 -2.71 -13.63
N ILE A 72 -4.51 -3.08 -12.48
CA ILE A 72 -5.53 -4.11 -12.34
C ILE A 72 -6.76 -3.55 -11.62
N SER A 73 -7.92 -4.14 -11.87
CA SER A 73 -9.17 -3.73 -11.24
C SER A 73 -9.37 -4.34 -9.86
N HIS A 74 -8.90 -5.57 -9.67
CA HIS A 74 -9.06 -6.33 -8.44
C HIS A 74 -7.74 -6.99 -8.02
N ALA A 75 -7.49 -7.09 -6.72
CA ALA A 75 -6.28 -7.74 -6.20
C ALA A 75 -6.19 -9.22 -6.57
N SER A 76 -7.34 -9.89 -6.81
CA SER A 76 -7.40 -11.25 -7.34
C SER A 76 -6.70 -11.42 -8.70
N ASP A 77 -6.64 -10.37 -9.51
CA ASP A 77 -6.03 -10.38 -10.85
C ASP A 77 -4.49 -10.21 -10.79
N ALA A 78 -3.93 -10.07 -9.60
CA ALA A 78 -2.49 -9.88 -9.42
C ALA A 78 -1.71 -11.10 -9.94
N LYS A 79 -0.64 -10.81 -10.69
CA LYS A 79 0.24 -11.81 -11.29
C LYS A 79 1.63 -11.74 -10.68
N ASP A 80 2.23 -12.89 -10.48
CA ASP A 80 3.59 -13.04 -10.01
C ASP A 80 4.61 -12.48 -11.02
N GLY A 81 5.79 -12.13 -10.50
CA GLY A 81 6.90 -11.64 -11.32
C GLY A 81 6.73 -10.22 -11.86
N ARG A 82 5.76 -9.46 -11.35
CA ARG A 82 5.53 -8.06 -11.70
C ARG A 82 4.93 -7.28 -10.54
N VAL A 83 5.09 -5.98 -10.60
CA VAL A 83 4.36 -5.05 -9.73
C VAL A 83 2.93 -4.90 -10.25
N ASN A 84 1.95 -5.09 -9.37
CA ASN A 84 0.52 -4.91 -9.66
C ASN A 84 0.03 -3.65 -8.96
N LEU A 85 -0.84 -2.87 -9.59
CA LEU A 85 -1.42 -1.67 -9.01
C LEU A 85 -2.94 -1.71 -9.13
N VAL A 86 -3.62 -1.81 -7.99
CA VAL A 86 -5.07 -1.67 -7.88
C VAL A 86 -5.40 -0.18 -7.84
N ALA A 87 -6.16 0.30 -8.81
CA ALA A 87 -6.62 1.67 -8.85
C ALA A 87 -7.68 1.91 -7.77
N VAL A 88 -7.35 2.72 -6.76
CA VAL A 88 -8.25 3.04 -5.64
C VAL A 88 -8.83 4.45 -5.72
N THR A 89 -8.29 5.28 -6.61
CA THR A 89 -8.72 6.66 -6.81
C THR A 89 -9.15 6.88 -8.25
N ASN A 90 -10.05 7.82 -8.46
CA ASN A 90 -10.33 8.36 -9.78
C ASN A 90 -9.13 9.16 -10.33
N ASP A 91 -9.11 9.43 -11.63
CA ASP A 91 -7.96 10.00 -12.35
C ASP A 91 -7.69 11.50 -12.08
N GLU A 92 -8.34 12.12 -11.09
CA GLU A 92 -8.27 13.57 -10.90
C GLU A 92 -7.21 14.03 -9.90
N ILE A 93 -6.41 13.11 -9.31
CA ILE A 93 -5.41 13.48 -8.31
C ILE A 93 -4.33 14.38 -8.91
N LYS A 94 -4.18 15.57 -8.32
CA LYS A 94 -3.07 16.48 -8.56
C LYS A 94 -1.93 16.17 -7.59
N VAL A 95 -0.74 15.93 -8.11
CA VAL A 95 0.46 15.71 -7.29
C VAL A 95 1.25 17.00 -7.18
N GLU A 96 1.46 17.46 -5.94
CA GLU A 96 2.29 18.62 -5.60
C GLU A 96 3.34 18.20 -4.55
N LEU A 97 4.53 17.80 -5.02
CA LEU A 97 5.56 17.21 -4.17
C LEU A 97 5.90 18.08 -2.95
N GLY A 98 5.95 17.44 -1.78
CA GLY A 98 6.28 18.09 -0.51
C GLY A 98 5.20 19.00 0.06
N THR A 99 4.02 19.10 -0.58
CA THR A 99 2.95 19.98 -0.15
C THR A 99 1.80 19.16 0.45
N PRO A 100 1.45 19.35 1.73
CA PRO A 100 0.27 18.72 2.30
C PRO A 100 -1.00 19.20 1.63
N SER A 101 -1.89 18.25 1.24
CA SER A 101 -3.17 18.58 0.62
C SER A 101 -4.31 17.68 1.13
N GLU A 102 -5.53 18.18 1.02
CA GLU A 102 -6.75 17.43 1.31
C GLU A 102 -6.87 16.19 0.42
N GLU A 103 -6.59 16.35 -0.89
CA GLU A 103 -6.66 15.27 -1.88
C GLU A 103 -5.68 14.14 -1.55
N ALA A 104 -4.45 14.48 -1.15
CA ALA A 104 -3.45 13.49 -0.75
C ALA A 104 -3.87 12.73 0.52
N GLY A 105 -4.49 13.41 1.48
CA GLY A 105 -5.05 12.79 2.69
C GLY A 105 -6.17 11.81 2.37
N HIS A 106 -7.13 12.20 1.54
CA HIS A 106 -8.21 11.31 1.10
C HIS A 106 -7.68 10.12 0.30
N ALA A 107 -6.74 10.34 -0.61
CA ALA A 107 -6.15 9.27 -1.40
C ALA A 107 -5.42 8.24 -0.52
N ALA A 108 -4.69 8.69 0.50
CA ALA A 108 -4.02 7.81 1.45
C ALA A 108 -5.02 6.95 2.24
N LEU A 109 -6.13 7.54 2.69
CA LEU A 109 -7.18 6.79 3.40
C LEU A 109 -7.86 5.78 2.46
N MET A 110 -8.25 6.17 1.25
CA MET A 110 -8.88 5.26 0.28
C MET A 110 -8.01 4.03 -0.02
N ALA A 111 -6.68 4.20 -0.04
CA ALA A 111 -5.76 3.08 -0.23
C ALA A 111 -5.78 2.11 0.97
N LEU A 112 -5.82 2.65 2.19
CA LEU A 112 -5.95 1.84 3.41
C LEU A 112 -7.30 1.13 3.46
N ASP A 113 -8.40 1.84 3.21
CA ASP A 113 -9.77 1.28 3.21
C ASP A 113 -9.86 0.11 2.25
N LYS A 114 -9.43 0.30 1.01
CA LYS A 114 -9.49 -0.76 0.00
C LYS A 114 -8.62 -1.95 0.39
N ALA A 115 -7.42 -1.72 0.93
CA ALA A 115 -6.56 -2.78 1.40
C ALA A 115 -7.22 -3.57 2.54
N MET A 116 -7.89 -2.91 3.49
CA MET A 116 -8.57 -3.60 4.58
C MET A 116 -9.77 -4.43 4.12
N VAL A 117 -10.53 -3.94 3.12
CA VAL A 117 -11.59 -4.74 2.48
C VAL A 117 -11.01 -6.01 1.86
N ASP A 118 -9.94 -5.87 1.06
CA ASP A 118 -9.32 -6.98 0.37
C ASP A 118 -8.58 -7.96 1.32
N TYR A 119 -8.15 -7.48 2.50
CA TYR A 119 -7.63 -8.33 3.56
C TYR A 119 -8.73 -9.28 4.11
N ASN A 120 -9.92 -8.76 4.36
CA ASN A 120 -11.04 -9.57 4.82
C ASN A 120 -11.47 -10.63 3.80
N ASP A 121 -11.23 -10.35 2.52
CA ASP A 121 -11.46 -11.29 1.40
C ASP A 121 -10.25 -12.23 1.15
N HIS A 122 -9.22 -12.18 2.01
CA HIS A 122 -8.00 -13.01 1.94
C HIS A 122 -7.25 -12.88 0.60
N LEU A 123 -7.22 -11.69 0.00
CA LEU A 123 -6.58 -11.46 -1.29
C LEU A 123 -5.06 -11.23 -1.21
N PHE A 124 -4.54 -10.99 -0.01
CA PHE A 124 -3.11 -10.88 0.26
C PHE A 124 -2.75 -11.39 1.67
N ASP A 125 -1.45 -11.56 1.94
CA ASP A 125 -0.94 -12.17 3.17
C ASP A 125 -0.38 -11.14 4.16
N VAL A 126 0.23 -10.06 3.65
CA VAL A 126 0.93 -9.03 4.43
C VAL A 126 0.57 -7.65 3.91
N LEU A 127 0.36 -6.72 4.84
CA LEU A 127 0.16 -5.29 4.54
C LEU A 127 1.41 -4.50 4.90
N VAL A 128 1.93 -3.73 3.94
CA VAL A 128 2.97 -2.72 4.12
C VAL A 128 2.35 -1.36 3.85
N THR A 129 2.55 -0.41 4.73
CA THR A 129 2.01 0.94 4.57
C THR A 129 3.13 1.94 4.28
N ALA A 130 3.05 2.64 3.14
CA ALA A 130 3.94 3.76 2.87
C ALA A 130 3.59 4.97 3.77
N PRO A 131 4.53 5.91 3.96
CA PRO A 131 4.33 7.05 4.86
C PRO A 131 3.13 7.92 4.46
N VAL A 132 2.36 8.37 5.46
CA VAL A 132 1.28 9.34 5.30
C VAL A 132 1.65 10.68 5.95
N SER A 133 1.10 11.77 5.44
CA SER A 133 1.23 13.09 6.03
C SER A 133 0.09 13.33 7.03
N ALA A 134 0.42 13.55 8.30
CA ALA A 134 -0.56 13.91 9.32
C ALA A 134 -1.29 15.22 8.98
N GLU A 135 -0.59 16.17 8.36
CA GLU A 135 -1.19 17.44 7.93
C GLU A 135 -2.15 17.24 6.75
N SER A 136 -1.82 16.37 5.77
CA SER A 136 -2.74 16.02 4.67
C SER A 136 -4.01 15.36 5.21
N MET A 137 -3.86 14.41 6.15
CA MET A 137 -5.00 13.74 6.79
C MET A 137 -5.90 14.74 7.53
N LYS A 138 -5.29 15.68 8.27
CA LYS A 138 -6.04 16.75 8.96
C LYS A 138 -6.78 17.66 7.99
N ARG A 139 -6.16 18.05 6.87
CA ARG A 139 -6.80 18.87 5.83
C ARG A 139 -7.98 18.15 5.19
N ALA A 140 -7.89 16.84 5.06
CA ALA A 140 -8.99 15.99 4.62
C ALA A 140 -10.12 15.83 5.66
N GLY A 141 -10.03 16.50 6.82
CA GLY A 141 -11.04 16.41 7.87
C GLY A 141 -11.03 15.09 8.63
N LEU A 142 -9.94 14.34 8.56
CA LEU A 142 -9.85 13.00 9.14
C LEU A 142 -9.20 13.07 10.53
N ASP A 143 -9.88 12.48 11.53
CA ASP A 143 -9.29 12.23 12.87
C ASP A 143 -8.41 10.98 12.80
N PHE A 144 -7.25 11.14 12.17
CA PHE A 144 -6.33 10.04 11.91
C PHE A 144 -5.24 9.96 12.97
N ARG A 145 -5.35 8.97 13.85
CA ARG A 145 -4.42 8.72 14.96
C ARG A 145 -3.18 7.91 14.54
N GLY A 146 -3.04 7.60 13.27
CA GLY A 146 -1.95 6.82 12.70
C GLY A 146 -2.44 5.52 12.05
N GLN A 147 -1.62 5.00 11.13
CA GLN A 147 -1.97 3.85 10.30
C GLN A 147 -2.22 2.59 11.13
N MET A 148 -1.38 2.35 12.15
CA MET A 148 -1.56 1.18 13.03
C MET A 148 -2.87 1.23 13.80
N HIS A 149 -3.26 2.40 14.31
CA HIS A 149 -4.52 2.58 15.03
C HIS A 149 -5.71 2.33 14.10
N TYR A 150 -5.66 2.90 12.91
CA TYR A 150 -6.68 2.69 11.87
C TYR A 150 -6.83 1.20 11.49
N VAL A 151 -5.71 0.52 11.22
CA VAL A 151 -5.73 -0.91 10.90
C VAL A 151 -6.30 -1.72 12.06
N ALA A 152 -5.92 -1.41 13.31
CA ALA A 152 -6.45 -2.10 14.47
C ALA A 152 -7.96 -1.90 14.64
N GLU A 153 -8.49 -0.72 14.34
CA GLU A 153 -9.93 -0.43 14.38
C GLU A 153 -10.73 -1.19 13.30
N CYS A 154 -10.09 -1.56 12.18
CA CYS A 154 -10.72 -2.37 11.14
C CYS A 154 -10.90 -3.85 11.53
N PHE A 155 -10.21 -4.32 12.57
CA PHE A 155 -10.40 -5.66 13.11
C PHE A 155 -11.48 -5.66 14.20
N ALA A 156 -12.14 -6.83 14.39
CA ALA A 156 -13.24 -6.97 15.34
C ALA A 156 -12.87 -6.55 16.78
N GLU A 157 -13.86 -6.20 17.58
CA GLU A 157 -13.87 -5.55 18.91
C GLU A 157 -12.83 -6.02 19.96
N HIS A 158 -12.04 -7.05 19.71
CA HIS A 158 -11.05 -7.60 20.64
C HIS A 158 -9.62 -7.65 20.05
N ALA A 159 -9.37 -7.05 18.90
CA ALA A 159 -8.02 -7.02 18.33
C ALA A 159 -7.13 -6.06 19.12
N GLN A 160 -6.00 -6.55 19.60
CA GLN A 160 -4.97 -5.74 20.23
C GLN A 160 -3.80 -5.57 19.26
N ALA A 161 -3.46 -4.32 18.96
CA ALA A 161 -2.29 -4.00 18.16
C ALA A 161 -1.04 -3.94 19.05
N MET A 162 0.05 -4.54 18.60
CA MET A 162 1.36 -4.51 19.25
C MET A 162 2.42 -4.01 18.27
N ASN A 163 3.18 -3.02 18.68
CA ASN A 163 4.36 -2.57 17.94
C ASN A 163 5.57 -3.44 18.29
N ILE A 164 6.24 -3.93 17.27
CA ILE A 164 7.53 -4.61 17.40
C ILE A 164 8.55 -3.75 16.66
N LEU A 165 9.52 -3.21 17.40
CA LEU A 165 10.65 -2.49 16.83
C LEU A 165 11.84 -3.45 16.79
N VAL A 166 12.41 -3.61 15.61
CA VAL A 166 13.60 -4.45 15.39
C VAL A 166 14.76 -3.52 15.05
N ASN A 167 15.84 -3.66 15.81
CA ASN A 167 17.12 -2.99 15.56
C ASN A 167 18.17 -4.05 15.21
N ASP A 168 18.96 -3.77 14.19
CA ASP A 168 20.16 -4.55 13.84
C ASP A 168 21.31 -4.22 14.79
#